data_7654b8d844a5fe8f2b162de9b3c0958d
#
_entry.id   7654b8d844a5fe8f2b162de9b3c0958d
#
_cell.length_a   1.000
_cell.length_b   1.000
_cell.length_c   1.000
_cell.angle_alpha   90.00
_cell.angle_beta   90.00
_cell.angle_gamma   90.00
#
_symmetry.space_group_name_H-M   'P 1'
#
loop_
_entity.id
_entity.type
_entity.pdbx_description
1 polymer ?
#
loop_
_entity_poly.entity_id
_entity_poly.type
_entity_poly.pdbx_seq_one_letter_code
_entity_poly.pdbx_strand_id
1 'polypeptide(L)'
;MNQTALFLMLITITMTSFGQESLHFDERKAEHLHHFAYVCIDQEYPNKPNGVLGDDSYLLPPREIHPAFYGCFDWHSSVHGHWTLVTLLTQFPDFEYRDSIIIKLQKNITEANILKEIEYFGDEHNATYERTYGWAWLLKLDEALREWDSPEAEKMQANLSPLVDTLANKFIEFLDKLVYPIRIGEHSNIAFGMSFAYDWAKKYHPGLAVKIEQKAREYYSEDCDCPLTWEPGGFDFLSPCLQEASIMLKVLPRDEFEAWLQTFLPGFEEDPAKFLKIAEVTDRSDGKLAHLDGLNFSRAWCLFEMGHALNNQKMIDLGTQHFNYSYEKMDSGEYAGAHWLASFAVYALKKSQP
;
A
#
# COMPACT_ATOMS: atom_id res chain seq x y z
N MET A 1 -45.21 26.04 -60.78
CA MET A 1 -43.79 26.09 -60.51
C MET A 1 -43.65 26.33 -59.01
N ASN A 2 -43.55 25.26 -58.23
CA ASN A 2 -43.34 25.32 -56.76
C ASN A 2 -41.89 24.90 -56.45
N GLN A 3 -41.11 25.84 -55.97
CA GLN A 3 -39.76 25.54 -55.41
C GLN A 3 -39.89 25.21 -53.95
N THR A 4 -39.59 23.97 -53.58
CA THR A 4 -39.48 23.50 -52.22
C THR A 4 -38.03 23.69 -51.77
N ALA A 5 -37.78 24.66 -50.91
CA ALA A 5 -36.47 24.88 -50.31
C ALA A 5 -36.26 23.84 -49.21
N LEU A 6 -35.21 22.99 -49.34
CA LEU A 6 -34.77 22.01 -48.35
C LEU A 6 -33.80 22.70 -47.40
N PHE A 7 -34.20 22.92 -46.12
CA PHE A 7 -33.32 23.41 -45.06
C PHE A 7 -32.54 22.24 -44.47
N LEU A 8 -31.24 22.14 -44.76
CA LEU A 8 -30.32 21.24 -44.05
C LEU A 8 -29.93 21.89 -42.74
N MET A 9 -30.42 21.33 -41.65
CA MET A 9 -30.01 21.70 -40.29
C MET A 9 -28.73 20.93 -39.92
N LEU A 10 -27.57 21.60 -39.98
CA LEU A 10 -26.31 21.06 -39.48
C LEU A 10 -26.37 21.02 -37.93
N ILE A 11 -26.52 19.84 -37.35
CA ILE A 11 -26.35 19.62 -35.92
C ILE A 11 -24.84 19.47 -35.69
N THR A 12 -24.19 20.53 -35.22
CA THR A 12 -22.84 20.46 -34.68
C THR A 12 -22.90 19.82 -33.30
N ILE A 13 -22.57 18.54 -33.22
CA ILE A 13 -22.31 17.85 -31.95
C ILE A 13 -20.96 18.37 -31.44
N THR A 14 -20.99 19.33 -30.53
CA THR A 14 -19.81 19.66 -29.71
C THR A 14 -19.56 18.49 -28.79
N MET A 15 -18.59 17.63 -29.10
CA MET A 15 -18.01 16.71 -28.14
C MET A 15 -17.29 17.56 -27.09
N THR A 16 -17.95 17.81 -25.96
CA THR A 16 -17.26 18.24 -24.74
C THR A 16 -16.37 17.07 -24.33
N SER A 17 -15.09 17.19 -24.61
CA SER A 17 -14.07 16.38 -23.93
C SER A 17 -14.21 16.67 -22.44
N PHE A 18 -14.83 15.77 -21.68
CA PHE A 18 -14.66 15.74 -20.24
C PHE A 18 -13.20 15.36 -20.00
N GLY A 19 -12.34 16.37 -19.87
CA GLY A 19 -11.01 16.16 -19.30
C GLY A 19 -11.23 15.52 -17.93
N GLN A 20 -10.75 14.30 -17.75
CA GLN A 20 -10.76 13.63 -16.45
C GLN A 20 -9.99 14.54 -15.49
N GLU A 21 -10.66 15.06 -14.44
CA GLU A 21 -10.00 15.87 -13.44
C GLU A 21 -8.83 15.06 -12.85
N SER A 22 -7.67 15.66 -12.80
CA SER A 22 -6.50 15.03 -12.18
C SER A 22 -6.83 14.65 -10.73
N LEU A 23 -6.42 13.46 -10.30
CA LEU A 23 -6.63 13.01 -8.94
C LEU A 23 -5.80 13.89 -7.98
N HIS A 24 -6.45 14.67 -7.13
CA HIS A 24 -5.79 15.52 -6.15
C HIS A 24 -5.89 14.93 -4.74
N PHE A 25 -4.77 14.92 -4.02
CA PHE A 25 -4.75 14.64 -2.59
C PHE A 25 -5.02 15.95 -1.84
N ASP A 26 -6.31 16.22 -1.61
CA ASP A 26 -6.81 17.42 -0.95
C ASP A 26 -7.23 17.15 0.52
N GLU A 27 -7.46 18.24 1.26
CA GLU A 27 -7.82 18.19 2.68
C GLU A 27 -9.15 17.46 2.92
N ARG A 28 -10.12 17.54 2.00
CA ARG A 28 -11.39 16.82 2.10
C ARG A 28 -11.19 15.31 2.05
N LYS A 29 -10.30 14.82 1.17
CA LYS A 29 -9.93 13.39 1.15
C LYS A 29 -9.15 12.99 2.39
N ALA A 30 -8.30 13.89 2.89
CA ALA A 30 -7.58 13.68 4.14
C ALA A 30 -8.53 13.52 5.34
N GLU A 31 -9.54 14.38 5.48
CA GLU A 31 -10.57 14.27 6.53
C GLU A 31 -11.35 12.96 6.45
N HIS A 32 -11.77 12.57 5.25
CA HIS A 32 -12.49 11.31 5.04
C HIS A 32 -11.62 10.11 5.43
N LEU A 33 -10.38 10.03 4.92
CA LEU A 33 -9.48 8.90 5.15
C LEU A 33 -8.93 8.85 6.58
N HIS A 34 -8.76 10.02 7.22
CA HIS A 34 -8.37 10.12 8.62
C HIS A 34 -9.30 9.32 9.54
N HIS A 35 -10.61 9.44 9.34
CA HIS A 35 -11.59 8.82 10.23
C HIS A 35 -11.38 7.32 10.40
N PHE A 36 -11.11 6.59 9.32
CA PHE A 36 -10.88 5.14 9.36
C PHE A 36 -9.67 4.78 10.22
N ALA A 37 -8.52 5.41 9.96
CA ALA A 37 -7.30 5.13 10.70
C ALA A 37 -7.40 5.60 12.17
N TYR A 38 -7.96 6.79 12.40
CA TYR A 38 -8.07 7.38 13.73
C TYR A 38 -8.93 6.56 14.69
N VAL A 39 -10.02 5.97 14.19
CA VAL A 39 -10.88 5.10 14.99
C VAL A 39 -10.23 3.75 15.22
N CYS A 40 -9.70 3.14 14.16
CA CYS A 40 -9.28 1.74 14.23
C CYS A 40 -8.02 1.51 15.08
N ILE A 41 -7.04 2.43 15.13
CA ILE A 41 -5.78 2.19 15.87
C ILE A 41 -5.95 1.97 17.38
N ASP A 42 -7.07 2.40 17.95
CA ASP A 42 -7.42 2.18 19.35
C ASP A 42 -8.54 1.14 19.54
N GLN A 43 -9.09 0.59 18.45
CA GLN A 43 -10.16 -0.41 18.52
C GLN A 43 -9.58 -1.81 18.67
N GLU A 44 -9.64 -2.35 19.89
CA GLU A 44 -9.06 -3.66 20.21
C GLU A 44 -9.80 -4.84 19.59
N TYR A 45 -11.13 -4.75 19.46
CA TYR A 45 -11.99 -5.84 18.97
C TYR A 45 -12.95 -5.36 17.88
N PRO A 46 -13.29 -6.24 16.88
CA PRO A 46 -12.75 -7.59 16.67
C PRO A 46 -11.28 -7.58 16.29
N ASN A 47 -10.52 -8.64 16.65
CA ASN A 47 -9.08 -8.73 16.39
C ASN A 47 -8.67 -10.13 15.96
N LYS A 48 -7.66 -10.21 15.09
CA LYS A 48 -7.07 -11.45 14.57
C LYS A 48 -5.56 -11.47 14.88
N PRO A 49 -5.14 -12.04 16.00
CA PRO A 49 -3.75 -11.99 16.47
C PRO A 49 -2.72 -12.66 15.54
N ASN A 50 -3.11 -13.67 14.75
CA ASN A 50 -2.25 -14.39 13.80
C ASN A 50 -0.99 -15.07 14.40
N GLY A 51 -0.76 -15.03 15.71
CA GLY A 51 0.39 -15.61 16.40
C GLY A 51 0.30 -17.13 16.55
N VAL A 52 1.43 -17.75 16.86
CA VAL A 52 1.51 -19.16 17.27
C VAL A 52 1.48 -19.23 18.79
N LEU A 53 0.67 -20.13 19.36
CA LEU A 53 0.62 -20.35 20.79
C LEU A 53 1.66 -21.43 21.16
N GLY A 54 2.66 -21.07 21.94
CA GLY A 54 3.63 -22.00 22.48
C GLY A 54 3.07 -22.85 23.64
N ASP A 55 2.27 -22.19 24.49
CA ASP A 55 1.52 -22.80 25.60
C ASP A 55 0.40 -21.86 26.06
N ASP A 56 -0.27 -22.15 27.17
CA ASP A 56 -1.40 -21.39 27.70
C ASP A 56 -1.03 -19.94 28.09
N SER A 57 0.24 -19.62 28.35
CA SER A 57 0.68 -18.26 28.70
C SER A 57 0.62 -17.27 27.52
N TYR A 58 0.51 -17.77 26.30
CA TYR A 58 0.32 -16.95 25.09
C TYR A 58 -1.11 -16.46 24.91
N LEU A 59 -2.07 -16.94 25.69
CA LEU A 59 -3.49 -16.55 25.62
C LEU A 59 -3.71 -15.19 26.32
N LEU A 60 -3.23 -14.13 25.71
CA LEU A 60 -3.36 -12.77 26.21
C LEU A 60 -4.25 -11.92 25.29
N PRO A 61 -4.90 -10.86 25.83
CA PRO A 61 -5.61 -9.87 25.00
C PRO A 61 -4.67 -9.17 24.00
N PRO A 62 -5.16 -8.74 22.83
CA PRO A 62 -4.36 -8.05 21.82
C PRO A 62 -3.50 -6.91 22.37
N ARG A 63 -4.05 -6.07 23.25
CA ARG A 63 -3.33 -4.95 23.89
C ARG A 63 -2.19 -5.37 24.80
N GLU A 64 -2.23 -6.56 25.38
CA GLU A 64 -1.14 -7.08 26.20
C GLU A 64 -0.04 -7.73 25.34
N ILE A 65 -0.43 -8.31 24.19
CA ILE A 65 0.50 -8.92 23.22
C ILE A 65 1.22 -7.82 22.43
N HIS A 66 0.45 -6.87 21.87
CA HIS A 66 0.91 -5.83 20.96
C HIS A 66 0.52 -4.43 21.46
N PRO A 67 1.13 -3.92 22.56
CA PRO A 67 0.68 -2.67 23.17
C PRO A 67 0.87 -1.43 22.29
N ALA A 68 1.77 -1.48 21.31
CA ALA A 68 1.93 -0.41 20.34
C ALA A 68 0.93 -0.52 19.16
N PHE A 69 0.58 -1.75 18.75
CA PHE A 69 -0.16 -2.00 17.51
C PHE A 69 -1.31 -3.00 17.68
N TYR A 70 -2.11 -2.85 18.74
CA TYR A 70 -3.19 -3.77 19.11
C TYR A 70 -4.51 -3.53 18.37
N GLY A 71 -4.67 -2.37 17.73
CA GLY A 71 -5.93 -1.97 17.09
C GLY A 71 -6.09 -2.47 15.65
N CYS A 72 -7.12 -1.96 14.98
CA CYS A 72 -7.38 -2.15 13.54
C CYS A 72 -7.54 -3.60 13.07
N PHE A 73 -8.01 -4.54 13.82
CA PHE A 73 -8.24 -5.94 13.46
C PHE A 73 -6.99 -6.83 13.54
N ASP A 74 -5.80 -6.39 13.09
CA ASP A 74 -4.54 -7.13 13.20
C ASP A 74 -3.33 -6.18 13.28
N TRP A 75 -2.16 -6.74 13.55
CA TRP A 75 -0.94 -5.97 13.79
C TRP A 75 -0.57 -5.06 12.61
N HIS A 76 -0.53 -5.62 11.40
CA HIS A 76 -0.11 -4.85 10.23
C HIS A 76 -1.10 -3.74 9.88
N SER A 77 -2.40 -3.97 10.02
CA SER A 77 -3.40 -2.93 9.76
C SER A 77 -3.32 -1.80 10.79
N SER A 78 -2.95 -2.11 12.04
CA SER A 78 -2.62 -1.07 13.03
C SER A 78 -1.39 -0.26 12.60
N VAL A 79 -0.31 -0.91 12.17
CA VAL A 79 0.92 -0.24 11.71
C VAL A 79 0.64 0.72 10.56
N HIS A 80 -0.06 0.25 9.51
CA HIS A 80 -0.34 1.15 8.39
C HIS A 80 -1.47 2.16 8.67
N GLY A 81 -2.31 1.93 9.69
CA GLY A 81 -3.17 2.96 10.25
C GLY A 81 -2.37 4.11 10.89
N HIS A 82 -1.34 3.78 11.70
CA HIS A 82 -0.40 4.76 12.25
C HIS A 82 0.35 5.51 11.13
N TRP A 83 0.85 4.77 10.12
CA TRP A 83 1.48 5.37 8.94
C TRP A 83 0.55 6.36 8.23
N THR A 84 -0.72 6.02 8.06
CA THR A 84 -1.73 6.90 7.46
C THR A 84 -1.82 8.21 8.22
N LEU A 85 -1.99 8.16 9.54
CA LEU A 85 -2.11 9.35 10.37
C LEU A 85 -0.86 10.24 10.33
N VAL A 86 0.34 9.64 10.42
CA VAL A 86 1.61 10.39 10.29
C VAL A 86 1.71 11.04 8.91
N THR A 87 1.34 10.31 7.85
CA THR A 87 1.35 10.83 6.47
C THR A 87 0.41 12.03 6.31
N LEU A 88 -0.79 11.98 6.88
CA LEU A 88 -1.74 13.09 6.84
C LEU A 88 -1.20 14.32 7.57
N LEU A 89 -0.57 14.16 8.73
CA LEU A 89 0.05 15.26 9.48
C LEU A 89 1.24 15.90 8.74
N THR A 90 1.99 15.12 7.98
CA THR A 90 3.10 15.60 7.15
C THR A 90 2.58 16.36 5.93
N GLN A 91 1.54 15.82 5.28
CA GLN A 91 0.97 16.40 4.06
C GLN A 91 0.14 17.67 4.32
N PHE A 92 -0.54 17.71 5.47
CA PHE A 92 -1.42 18.80 5.88
C PHE A 92 -1.02 19.31 7.27
N PRO A 93 -0.03 20.24 7.36
CA PRO A 93 0.51 20.72 8.65
C PRO A 93 -0.52 21.39 9.55
N ASP A 94 -1.54 22.04 8.96
CA ASP A 94 -2.62 22.76 9.65
C ASP A 94 -3.89 21.90 9.81
N PHE A 95 -3.77 20.55 9.70
CA PHE A 95 -4.92 19.63 9.76
C PHE A 95 -5.69 19.79 11.07
N GLU A 96 -7.02 19.95 10.99
CA GLU A 96 -7.89 20.20 12.14
C GLU A 96 -7.72 19.20 13.29
N TYR A 97 -7.47 17.91 12.94
CA TYR A 97 -7.35 16.82 13.92
C TYR A 97 -5.94 16.59 14.45
N ARG A 98 -4.97 17.46 14.07
CA ARG A 98 -3.55 17.31 14.38
C ARG A 98 -3.26 16.92 15.82
N ASP A 99 -3.71 17.73 16.79
CA ASP A 99 -3.39 17.51 18.21
C ASP A 99 -3.94 16.19 18.73
N SER A 100 -5.16 15.84 18.35
CA SER A 100 -5.79 14.58 18.75
C SER A 100 -5.09 13.36 18.16
N ILE A 101 -4.61 13.44 16.92
CA ILE A 101 -3.82 12.39 16.28
C ILE A 101 -2.49 12.22 17.02
N ILE A 102 -1.77 13.31 17.30
CA ILE A 102 -0.48 13.28 18.01
C ILE A 102 -0.62 12.59 19.36
N ILE A 103 -1.65 12.92 20.13
CA ILE A 103 -1.92 12.30 21.44
C ILE A 103 -2.08 10.78 21.31
N LYS A 104 -2.83 10.30 20.31
CA LYS A 104 -3.02 8.87 20.08
C LYS A 104 -1.72 8.17 19.66
N LEU A 105 -1.00 8.73 18.71
CA LEU A 105 0.26 8.17 18.24
C LEU A 105 1.29 8.07 19.38
N GLN A 106 1.43 9.13 20.18
CA GLN A 106 2.36 9.15 21.33
C GLN A 106 1.97 8.17 22.44
N LYS A 107 0.69 7.91 22.64
CA LYS A 107 0.20 6.90 23.58
C LYS A 107 0.61 5.49 23.17
N ASN A 108 0.61 5.21 21.89
CA ASN A 108 0.89 3.90 21.35
C ASN A 108 2.41 3.67 21.12
N ILE A 109 3.11 4.63 20.52
CA ILE A 109 4.54 4.51 20.17
C ILE A 109 5.39 5.02 21.37
N THR A 110 5.34 4.32 22.49
CA THR A 110 6.21 4.55 23.65
C THR A 110 7.38 3.55 23.66
N GLU A 111 8.48 3.92 24.30
CA GLU A 111 9.62 3.00 24.49
C GLU A 111 9.19 1.67 25.12
N ALA A 112 8.37 1.71 26.17
CA ALA A 112 7.91 0.52 26.87
C ALA A 112 7.05 -0.40 25.97
N ASN A 113 6.16 0.17 25.15
CA ASN A 113 5.33 -0.60 24.23
C ASN A 113 6.19 -1.24 23.13
N ILE A 114 7.15 -0.49 22.58
CA ILE A 114 8.04 -1.00 21.53
C ILE A 114 8.96 -2.12 22.05
N LEU A 115 9.42 -2.04 23.29
CA LEU A 115 10.19 -3.14 23.89
C LEU A 115 9.36 -4.44 23.98
N LYS A 116 8.07 -4.35 24.24
CA LYS A 116 7.16 -5.50 24.21
C LYS A 116 6.98 -6.09 22.80
N GLU A 117 6.86 -5.24 21.79
CA GLU A 117 6.84 -5.71 20.40
C GLU A 117 8.14 -6.45 20.05
N ILE A 118 9.31 -5.94 20.47
CA ILE A 118 10.61 -6.61 20.24
C ILE A 118 10.67 -7.96 20.94
N GLU A 119 10.21 -8.06 22.20
CA GLU A 119 10.11 -9.33 22.92
C GLU A 119 9.28 -10.36 22.12
N TYR A 120 8.12 -9.94 21.59
CA TYR A 120 7.25 -10.79 20.80
C TYR A 120 7.92 -11.27 19.51
N PHE A 121 8.57 -10.37 18.75
CA PHE A 121 9.30 -10.72 17.53
C PHE A 121 10.58 -11.55 17.81
N GLY A 122 11.09 -11.52 19.03
CA GLY A 122 12.24 -12.32 19.49
C GLY A 122 11.88 -13.76 19.85
N ASP A 123 10.61 -14.07 20.07
CA ASP A 123 10.12 -15.39 20.42
C ASP A 123 10.27 -16.38 19.25
N GLU A 124 10.70 -17.61 19.53
CA GLU A 124 10.94 -18.64 18.50
C GLU A 124 9.66 -19.07 17.76
N HIS A 125 8.50 -19.02 18.42
CA HIS A 125 7.20 -19.35 17.82
C HIS A 125 6.71 -18.27 16.86
N ASN A 126 7.21 -17.04 17.00
CA ASN A 126 6.82 -15.87 16.20
C ASN A 126 7.83 -15.51 15.10
N ALA A 127 8.76 -16.43 14.76
CA ALA A 127 9.82 -16.17 13.78
C ALA A 127 9.32 -15.73 12.40
N THR A 128 8.09 -16.13 11.99
CA THR A 128 7.47 -15.82 10.70
C THR A 128 6.35 -14.79 10.79
N TYR A 129 6.10 -14.25 11.99
CA TYR A 129 5.02 -13.31 12.22
C TYR A 129 5.16 -12.06 11.35
N GLU A 130 4.07 -11.69 10.66
CA GLU A 130 3.97 -10.50 9.77
C GLU A 130 4.93 -10.47 8.57
N ARG A 131 5.58 -11.58 8.24
CA ARG A 131 6.60 -11.66 7.18
C ARG A 131 5.98 -11.74 5.78
N THR A 132 6.23 -10.80 4.84
CA THR A 132 7.07 -9.61 4.97
C THR A 132 6.22 -8.32 4.94
N TYR A 133 4.90 -8.46 4.84
CA TYR A 133 3.96 -7.38 4.64
C TYR A 133 3.97 -6.37 5.80
N GLY A 134 3.75 -6.85 7.02
CA GLY A 134 3.75 -6.00 8.20
C GLY A 134 5.13 -5.36 8.46
N TRP A 135 6.22 -6.11 8.20
CA TRP A 135 7.58 -5.56 8.32
C TRP A 135 7.80 -4.38 7.37
N ALA A 136 7.36 -4.52 6.11
CA ALA A 136 7.48 -3.47 5.11
C ALA A 136 6.67 -2.21 5.49
N TRP A 137 5.47 -2.38 6.04
CA TRP A 137 4.67 -1.26 6.54
C TRP A 137 5.29 -0.57 7.74
N LEU A 138 5.97 -1.32 8.65
CA LEU A 138 6.70 -0.69 9.76
C LEU A 138 7.85 0.19 9.27
N LEU A 139 8.60 -0.27 8.25
CA LEU A 139 9.64 0.54 7.61
C LEU A 139 9.05 1.80 6.97
N LYS A 140 7.86 1.71 6.38
CA LYS A 140 7.13 2.88 5.85
C LYS A 140 6.67 3.84 6.96
N LEU A 141 6.28 3.34 8.11
CA LEU A 141 5.95 4.19 9.27
C LEU A 141 7.19 4.94 9.78
N ASP A 142 8.34 4.26 9.89
CA ASP A 142 9.60 4.91 10.28
C ASP A 142 10.02 5.96 9.25
N GLU A 143 9.88 5.68 7.95
CA GLU A 143 10.13 6.65 6.88
C GLU A 143 9.27 7.91 7.05
N ALA A 144 7.97 7.74 7.27
CA ALA A 144 7.04 8.85 7.44
C ALA A 144 7.35 9.69 8.70
N LEU A 145 7.73 9.04 9.80
CA LEU A 145 8.15 9.74 11.02
C LEU A 145 9.44 10.56 10.80
N ARG A 146 10.40 10.04 10.03
CA ARG A 146 11.65 10.77 9.69
C ARG A 146 11.42 11.93 8.72
N GLU A 147 10.39 11.84 7.89
CA GLU A 147 10.01 12.90 6.94
C GLU A 147 9.14 14.00 7.57
N TRP A 148 8.53 13.72 8.72
CA TRP A 148 7.71 14.69 9.42
C TRP A 148 8.56 15.57 10.35
N ASP A 149 8.80 16.84 9.93
CA ASP A 149 9.57 17.83 10.68
C ASP A 149 8.80 18.30 11.93
N SER A 150 8.96 17.55 13.03
CA SER A 150 8.25 17.78 14.29
C SER A 150 8.99 17.11 15.47
N PRO A 151 9.12 17.77 16.64
CA PRO A 151 9.70 17.18 17.85
C PRO A 151 8.95 15.91 18.32
N GLU A 152 7.65 15.84 18.07
CA GLU A 152 6.83 14.68 18.38
C GLU A 152 7.21 13.49 17.50
N ALA A 153 7.46 13.73 16.20
CA ALA A 153 7.91 12.72 15.26
C ALA A 153 9.30 12.20 15.63
N GLU A 154 10.24 13.08 15.95
CA GLU A 154 11.60 12.70 16.38
C GLU A 154 11.56 11.77 17.59
N LYS A 155 10.73 12.08 18.59
CA LYS A 155 10.57 11.25 19.78
C LYS A 155 9.97 9.88 19.47
N MET A 156 8.90 9.83 18.67
CA MET A 156 8.26 8.56 18.29
C MET A 156 9.19 7.72 17.41
N GLN A 157 9.91 8.34 16.49
CA GLN A 157 10.90 7.66 15.67
C GLN A 157 12.03 7.06 16.51
N ALA A 158 12.55 7.81 17.49
CA ALA A 158 13.58 7.29 18.42
C ALA A 158 13.07 6.08 19.21
N ASN A 159 11.81 6.10 19.69
CA ASN A 159 11.20 4.96 20.35
C ASN A 159 11.04 3.76 19.41
N LEU A 160 10.65 3.99 18.14
CA LEU A 160 10.36 2.94 17.14
C LEU A 160 11.63 2.27 16.61
N SER A 161 12.73 3.02 16.52
CA SER A 161 13.99 2.60 15.86
C SER A 161 14.48 1.21 16.24
N PRO A 162 14.50 0.75 17.52
CA PRO A 162 14.99 -0.59 17.85
C PRO A 162 14.14 -1.73 17.23
N LEU A 163 12.83 -1.53 17.08
CA LEU A 163 11.96 -2.49 16.39
C LEU A 163 12.22 -2.47 14.89
N VAL A 164 12.40 -1.28 14.32
CA VAL A 164 12.75 -1.09 12.90
C VAL A 164 14.04 -1.83 12.55
N ASP A 165 15.10 -1.65 13.36
CA ASP A 165 16.38 -2.35 13.18
C ASP A 165 16.22 -3.86 13.27
N THR A 166 15.42 -4.33 14.23
CA THR A 166 15.10 -5.75 14.39
C THR A 166 14.46 -6.33 13.14
N LEU A 167 13.43 -5.65 12.58
CA LEU A 167 12.71 -6.15 11.41
C LEU A 167 13.52 -6.00 10.13
N ALA A 168 14.34 -4.97 9.97
CA ALA A 168 15.26 -4.82 8.84
C ALA A 168 16.28 -5.99 8.80
N ASN A 169 16.83 -6.38 9.94
CA ASN A 169 17.72 -7.53 10.03
C ASN A 169 16.99 -8.85 9.71
N LYS A 170 15.81 -9.07 10.27
CA LYS A 170 14.97 -10.23 9.93
C LYS A 170 14.63 -10.28 8.43
N PHE A 171 14.45 -9.13 7.78
CA PHE A 171 14.19 -9.06 6.35
C PHE A 171 15.40 -9.54 5.55
N ILE A 172 16.61 -9.08 5.89
CA ILE A 172 17.87 -9.56 5.27
C ILE A 172 18.01 -11.07 5.42
N GLU A 173 17.86 -11.57 6.66
CA GLU A 173 17.96 -13.02 6.94
C GLU A 173 16.94 -13.84 6.16
N PHE A 174 15.74 -13.31 5.99
CA PHE A 174 14.72 -13.99 5.20
C PHE A 174 15.05 -14.02 3.72
N LEU A 175 15.51 -12.91 3.14
CA LEU A 175 15.93 -12.86 1.75
C LEU A 175 17.10 -13.81 1.44
N ASP A 176 18.00 -14.06 2.41
CA ASP A 176 19.07 -15.04 2.27
C ASP A 176 18.55 -16.49 2.17
N LYS A 177 17.44 -16.78 2.83
CA LYS A 177 16.82 -18.12 2.87
C LYS A 177 15.84 -18.35 1.72
N LEU A 178 15.27 -17.30 1.15
CA LEU A 178 14.24 -17.40 0.11
C LEU A 178 14.89 -17.67 -1.25
N VAL A 179 14.73 -18.90 -1.75
CA VAL A 179 15.25 -19.33 -3.05
C VAL A 179 14.33 -18.92 -4.19
N TYR A 180 13.02 -19.06 -4.00
CA TYR A 180 12.00 -18.76 -5.01
C TYR A 180 11.13 -17.59 -4.57
N PRO A 181 10.85 -16.60 -5.44
CA PRO A 181 9.97 -15.50 -5.10
C PRO A 181 8.53 -15.95 -4.88
N ILE A 182 7.83 -15.29 -3.94
CA ILE A 182 6.43 -15.57 -3.64
C ILE A 182 5.57 -14.62 -4.47
N ARG A 183 4.87 -15.14 -5.49
CA ARG A 183 4.07 -14.41 -6.48
C ARG A 183 2.57 -14.63 -6.23
N ILE A 184 2.02 -14.04 -5.18
CA ILE A 184 0.60 -14.12 -4.85
C ILE A 184 -0.01 -12.74 -4.65
N GLY A 185 -1.33 -12.62 -4.75
CA GLY A 185 -2.05 -11.36 -4.58
C GLY A 185 -2.35 -10.97 -3.12
N GLU A 186 -1.64 -11.58 -2.14
CA GLU A 186 -1.87 -11.39 -0.71
C GLU A 186 -0.58 -11.04 0.06
N HIS A 187 -0.68 -10.98 1.41
CA HIS A 187 0.35 -10.54 2.37
C HIS A 187 1.75 -11.14 2.13
N SER A 188 1.85 -12.38 1.66
CA SER A 188 3.15 -13.02 1.42
C SER A 188 3.84 -12.56 0.13
N ASN A 189 3.25 -11.65 -0.66
CA ASN A 189 3.87 -11.14 -1.89
C ASN A 189 5.22 -10.50 -1.59
N ILE A 190 6.29 -11.12 -2.09
CA ILE A 190 7.64 -10.64 -1.78
C ILE A 190 8.04 -9.41 -2.59
N ALA A 191 7.52 -9.23 -3.81
CA ALA A 191 7.79 -8.05 -4.62
C ALA A 191 7.25 -6.78 -3.93
N PHE A 192 6.02 -6.84 -3.38
CA PHE A 192 5.47 -5.79 -2.55
C PHE A 192 6.36 -5.50 -1.34
N GLY A 193 6.69 -6.54 -0.55
CA GLY A 193 7.54 -6.39 0.63
C GLY A 193 8.87 -5.73 0.32
N MET A 194 9.55 -6.18 -0.74
CA MET A 194 10.81 -5.60 -1.21
C MET A 194 10.63 -4.17 -1.71
N SER A 195 9.57 -3.87 -2.47
CA SER A 195 9.31 -2.54 -3.03
C SER A 195 9.15 -1.47 -1.94
N PHE A 196 8.38 -1.78 -0.89
CA PHE A 196 8.17 -0.87 0.25
C PHE A 196 9.44 -0.74 1.12
N ALA A 197 10.08 -1.86 1.42
CA ALA A 197 11.32 -1.85 2.19
C ALA A 197 12.47 -1.13 1.46
N TYR A 198 12.52 -1.20 0.14
CA TYR A 198 13.56 -0.59 -0.66
C TYR A 198 13.55 0.94 -0.62
N ASP A 199 12.36 1.57 -0.68
CA ASP A 199 12.24 3.03 -0.57
C ASP A 199 12.87 3.55 0.72
N TRP A 200 12.59 2.89 1.84
CA TRP A 200 13.17 3.19 3.14
C TRP A 200 14.67 2.86 3.20
N ALA A 201 15.03 1.67 2.73
CA ALA A 201 16.39 1.17 2.84
C ALA A 201 17.41 2.00 2.06
N LYS A 202 17.03 2.55 0.90
CA LYS A 202 17.90 3.46 0.13
C LYS A 202 18.33 4.70 0.92
N LYS A 203 17.48 5.18 1.83
CA LYS A 203 17.75 6.37 2.64
C LYS A 203 18.47 6.03 3.95
N TYR A 204 18.09 4.92 4.58
CA TYR A 204 18.42 4.67 5.99
C TYR A 204 19.17 3.36 6.27
N HIS A 205 19.18 2.40 5.33
CA HIS A 205 19.83 1.10 5.55
C HIS A 205 20.46 0.52 4.26
N PRO A 206 21.64 1.04 3.83
CA PRO A 206 22.26 0.63 2.56
C PRO A 206 22.46 -0.89 2.39
N GLY A 207 22.72 -1.62 3.49
CA GLY A 207 22.88 -3.08 3.45
C GLY A 207 21.62 -3.81 3.00
N LEU A 208 20.44 -3.39 3.49
CA LEU A 208 19.16 -3.94 3.04
C LEU A 208 18.84 -3.51 1.60
N ALA A 209 19.15 -2.27 1.23
CA ALA A 209 18.92 -1.79 -0.14
C ALA A 209 19.69 -2.66 -1.16
N VAL A 210 20.99 -2.87 -0.94
CA VAL A 210 21.84 -3.73 -1.80
C VAL A 210 21.30 -5.16 -1.85
N LYS A 211 20.86 -5.71 -0.70
CA LYS A 211 20.28 -7.05 -0.66
C LYS A 211 19.00 -7.15 -1.50
N ILE A 212 18.12 -6.16 -1.40
CA ILE A 212 16.88 -6.11 -2.18
C ILE A 212 17.17 -5.98 -3.67
N GLU A 213 18.09 -5.09 -4.08
CA GLU A 213 18.51 -4.95 -5.49
C GLU A 213 19.01 -6.28 -6.06
N GLN A 214 19.91 -6.94 -5.32
CA GLN A 214 20.44 -8.24 -5.72
C GLN A 214 19.32 -9.27 -5.90
N LYS A 215 18.42 -9.38 -4.92
CA LYS A 215 17.34 -10.38 -4.92
C LYS A 215 16.26 -10.08 -5.96
N ALA A 216 15.92 -8.82 -6.18
CA ALA A 216 14.97 -8.45 -7.22
C ALA A 216 15.50 -8.83 -8.62
N ARG A 217 16.79 -8.54 -8.90
CA ARG A 217 17.43 -8.96 -10.16
C ARG A 217 17.51 -10.49 -10.26
N GLU A 218 17.89 -11.21 -9.19
CA GLU A 218 17.95 -12.67 -9.15
C GLU A 218 16.59 -13.31 -9.46
N TYR A 219 15.50 -12.75 -8.93
CA TYR A 219 14.18 -13.34 -9.06
C TYR A 219 13.48 -13.00 -10.38
N TYR A 220 13.67 -11.78 -10.91
CA TYR A 220 12.77 -11.22 -11.90
C TYR A 220 13.42 -10.82 -13.23
N SER A 221 14.75 -10.80 -13.36
CA SER A 221 15.39 -10.35 -14.59
C SER A 221 15.03 -11.18 -15.82
N GLU A 222 14.78 -12.48 -15.63
CA GLU A 222 14.45 -13.43 -16.69
C GLU A 222 12.93 -13.65 -16.88
N ASP A 223 12.08 -12.98 -16.06
CA ASP A 223 10.64 -13.15 -16.13
C ASP A 223 10.08 -12.47 -17.39
N CYS A 224 9.20 -13.18 -18.08
CA CYS A 224 8.55 -12.73 -19.30
C CYS A 224 7.09 -13.19 -19.36
N ASP A 225 6.27 -12.53 -20.20
CA ASP A 225 4.88 -12.90 -20.47
C ASP A 225 4.03 -13.11 -19.20
N CYS A 226 4.16 -12.19 -18.21
CA CYS A 226 3.39 -12.30 -16.96
C CYS A 226 1.90 -12.41 -17.25
N PRO A 227 1.19 -13.42 -16.68
CA PRO A 227 -0.21 -13.69 -17.00
C PRO A 227 -1.18 -12.69 -16.34
N LEU A 228 -0.98 -11.39 -16.54
CA LEU A 228 -1.76 -10.31 -15.95
C LEU A 228 -3.27 -10.44 -16.21
N THR A 229 -3.66 -11.07 -17.33
CA THR A 229 -5.07 -11.32 -17.66
C THR A 229 -5.71 -12.41 -16.81
N TRP A 230 -4.95 -13.16 -16.01
CA TRP A 230 -5.48 -14.13 -15.04
C TRP A 230 -5.83 -13.47 -13.69
N GLU A 231 -5.35 -12.26 -13.49
CA GLU A 231 -5.71 -11.47 -12.31
C GLU A 231 -7.08 -10.77 -12.49
N PRO A 232 -7.84 -10.62 -11.41
CA PRO A 232 -7.50 -11.00 -10.04
C PRO A 232 -7.80 -12.45 -9.73
N GLY A 233 -7.13 -13.02 -8.71
CA GLY A 233 -7.66 -14.11 -7.89
C GLY A 233 -8.88 -13.65 -7.09
N GLY A 234 -9.61 -14.60 -6.48
CA GLY A 234 -10.94 -14.32 -5.87
C GLY A 234 -10.94 -13.26 -4.77
N PHE A 235 -9.81 -13.02 -4.09
CA PHE A 235 -9.67 -12.05 -3.00
C PHE A 235 -8.26 -11.45 -2.93
N ASP A 236 -7.62 -11.25 -4.08
CA ASP A 236 -6.37 -10.50 -4.16
C ASP A 236 -6.58 -9.05 -3.73
N PHE A 237 -5.60 -8.49 -3.02
CA PHE A 237 -5.50 -7.05 -2.77
C PHE A 237 -4.20 -6.43 -3.34
N LEU A 238 -3.35 -7.28 -3.90
CA LEU A 238 -2.16 -6.92 -4.67
C LEU A 238 -2.23 -7.59 -6.04
N SER A 239 -1.69 -6.94 -7.06
CA SER A 239 -1.46 -7.54 -8.38
C SER A 239 -0.05 -8.14 -8.41
N PRO A 240 0.15 -9.45 -8.44
CA PRO A 240 1.48 -10.04 -8.51
C PRO A 240 2.33 -9.45 -9.63
N CYS A 241 1.81 -9.37 -10.87
CA CYS A 241 2.54 -8.82 -12.00
C CYS A 241 2.89 -7.33 -11.81
N LEU A 242 1.96 -6.49 -11.31
CA LEU A 242 2.25 -5.07 -11.13
C LEU A 242 3.18 -4.78 -9.95
N GLN A 243 3.12 -5.59 -8.87
CA GLN A 243 4.08 -5.45 -7.76
C GLN A 243 5.50 -5.82 -8.20
N GLU A 244 5.63 -6.82 -9.06
CA GLU A 244 6.91 -7.19 -9.67
C GLU A 244 7.43 -6.06 -10.58
N ALA A 245 6.58 -5.49 -11.42
CA ALA A 245 6.94 -4.33 -12.22
C ALA A 245 7.34 -3.11 -11.37
N SER A 246 6.64 -2.89 -10.23
CA SER A 246 6.96 -1.78 -9.31
C SER A 246 8.35 -1.93 -8.67
N ILE A 247 8.74 -3.12 -8.20
CA ILE A 247 10.10 -3.29 -7.66
C ILE A 247 11.16 -3.20 -8.75
N MET A 248 10.92 -3.77 -9.94
CA MET A 248 11.86 -3.69 -11.06
C MET A 248 12.05 -2.26 -11.56
N LEU A 249 11.00 -1.44 -11.58
CA LEU A 249 11.09 0.01 -11.87
C LEU A 249 12.05 0.73 -10.91
N LYS A 250 12.11 0.31 -9.63
CA LYS A 250 12.94 0.96 -8.61
C LYS A 250 14.40 0.52 -8.64
N VAL A 251 14.68 -0.71 -9.09
CA VAL A 251 16.03 -1.31 -9.04
C VAL A 251 16.75 -1.30 -10.38
N LEU A 252 16.05 -1.16 -11.50
CA LEU A 252 16.65 -1.08 -12.81
C LEU A 252 16.86 0.39 -13.24
N PRO A 253 17.93 0.72 -13.98
CA PRO A 253 17.99 1.92 -14.79
C PRO A 253 16.79 2.01 -15.73
N ARG A 254 16.37 3.21 -16.08
CA ARG A 254 15.14 3.42 -16.85
C ARG A 254 15.11 2.66 -18.17
N ASP A 255 16.19 2.71 -18.95
CA ASP A 255 16.30 2.03 -20.23
C ASP A 255 16.27 0.48 -20.11
N GLU A 256 16.90 -0.06 -19.05
CA GLU A 256 16.82 -1.48 -18.73
C GLU A 256 15.40 -1.87 -18.33
N PHE A 257 14.72 -1.03 -17.54
CA PHE A 257 13.32 -1.27 -17.12
C PHE A 257 12.36 -1.26 -18.31
N GLU A 258 12.47 -0.28 -19.21
CA GLU A 258 11.62 -0.21 -20.41
C GLU A 258 11.79 -1.47 -21.29
N ALA A 259 13.02 -1.91 -21.51
CA ALA A 259 13.30 -3.13 -22.28
C ALA A 259 12.77 -4.40 -21.58
N TRP A 260 12.93 -4.49 -20.26
CA TRP A 260 12.42 -5.60 -19.47
C TRP A 260 10.88 -5.61 -19.45
N LEU A 261 10.24 -4.47 -19.26
CA LEU A 261 8.77 -4.35 -19.20
C LEU A 261 8.11 -4.80 -20.52
N GLN A 262 8.72 -4.48 -21.67
CA GLN A 262 8.23 -4.93 -22.97
C GLN A 262 8.23 -6.46 -23.13
N THR A 263 9.15 -7.13 -22.44
CA THR A 263 9.23 -8.61 -22.43
C THR A 263 8.31 -9.19 -21.37
N PHE A 264 8.25 -8.55 -20.21
CA PHE A 264 7.45 -8.98 -19.07
C PHE A 264 5.94 -8.80 -19.27
N LEU A 265 5.52 -7.67 -19.85
CA LEU A 265 4.12 -7.34 -20.15
C LEU A 265 4.00 -6.79 -21.59
N PRO A 266 4.12 -7.64 -22.62
CA PRO A 266 4.08 -7.21 -24.02
C PRO A 266 2.77 -6.46 -24.36
N GLY A 267 2.90 -5.23 -24.88
CA GLY A 267 1.78 -4.38 -25.31
C GLY A 267 1.06 -3.66 -24.17
N PHE A 268 1.54 -3.76 -22.94
CA PHE A 268 0.92 -3.10 -21.78
C PHE A 268 1.07 -1.56 -21.84
N GLU A 269 2.23 -1.07 -22.29
CA GLU A 269 2.45 0.38 -22.42
C GLU A 269 1.55 1.03 -23.46
N GLU A 270 1.22 0.31 -24.54
CA GLU A 270 0.35 0.82 -25.62
C GLU A 270 -1.12 0.90 -25.19
N ASP A 271 -1.60 -0.11 -24.44
CA ASP A 271 -3.01 -0.19 -24.02
C ASP A 271 -3.17 -0.95 -22.70
N PRO A 272 -2.85 -0.33 -21.53
CA PRO A 272 -2.96 -0.99 -20.24
C PRO A 272 -4.40 -1.41 -19.89
N ALA A 273 -5.42 -0.71 -20.38
CA ALA A 273 -6.82 -1.03 -20.13
C ALA A 273 -7.28 -2.34 -20.79
N LYS A 274 -6.55 -2.83 -21.79
CA LYS A 274 -6.80 -4.14 -22.38
C LYS A 274 -6.48 -5.29 -21.42
N PHE A 275 -5.53 -5.10 -20.52
CA PHE A 275 -5.04 -6.12 -19.59
C PHE A 275 -5.70 -6.04 -18.22
N LEU A 276 -6.02 -4.84 -17.76
CA LEU A 276 -6.56 -4.58 -16.43
C LEU A 276 -7.99 -4.08 -16.49
N LYS A 277 -8.89 -4.86 -15.91
CA LYS A 277 -10.26 -4.43 -15.61
C LYS A 277 -10.36 -4.04 -14.14
N ILE A 278 -11.23 -3.06 -13.86
CA ILE A 278 -11.57 -2.71 -12.48
C ILE A 278 -12.07 -3.97 -11.75
N ALA A 279 -11.52 -4.25 -10.58
CA ALA A 279 -11.96 -5.37 -9.76
C ALA A 279 -13.29 -5.02 -9.08
N GLU A 280 -14.29 -5.88 -9.26
CA GLU A 280 -15.64 -5.66 -8.75
C GLU A 280 -15.85 -6.42 -7.44
N VAL A 281 -16.36 -5.71 -6.41
CA VAL A 281 -16.77 -6.32 -5.14
C VAL A 281 -18.28 -6.51 -5.15
N THR A 282 -18.73 -7.75 -5.10
CA THR A 282 -20.16 -8.09 -5.10
C THR A 282 -20.79 -8.07 -3.71
N ASP A 283 -19.98 -8.32 -2.67
CA ASP A 283 -20.42 -8.29 -1.27
C ASP A 283 -19.32 -7.69 -0.39
N ARG A 284 -19.50 -6.45 0.08
CA ARG A 284 -18.57 -5.76 0.96
C ARG A 284 -18.71 -6.11 2.44
N SER A 285 -19.72 -6.91 2.80
CA SER A 285 -19.83 -7.49 4.14
C SER A 285 -18.93 -8.70 4.33
N ASP A 286 -18.50 -9.36 3.24
CA ASP A 286 -17.45 -10.37 3.26
C ASP A 286 -16.07 -9.69 3.28
N GLY A 287 -15.38 -9.76 4.43
CA GLY A 287 -14.06 -9.14 4.61
C GLY A 287 -12.99 -9.63 3.62
N LYS A 288 -13.14 -10.85 3.06
CA LYS A 288 -12.24 -11.36 2.02
C LYS A 288 -12.56 -10.81 0.63
N LEU A 289 -13.83 -10.75 0.25
CA LEU A 289 -14.22 -10.16 -1.03
C LEU A 289 -13.93 -8.65 -1.08
N ALA A 290 -14.02 -7.96 0.04
CA ALA A 290 -13.64 -6.55 0.17
C ALA A 290 -12.15 -6.28 -0.16
N HIS A 291 -11.28 -7.30 -0.15
CA HIS A 291 -9.89 -7.20 -0.60
C HIS A 291 -9.77 -6.65 -2.03
N LEU A 292 -10.74 -6.92 -2.90
CA LEU A 292 -10.71 -6.41 -4.28
C LEU A 292 -10.82 -4.87 -4.38
N ASP A 293 -11.40 -4.20 -3.38
CA ASP A 293 -11.30 -2.72 -3.30
C ASP A 293 -9.84 -2.29 -3.03
N GLY A 294 -9.14 -3.00 -2.16
CA GLY A 294 -7.71 -2.80 -1.96
C GLY A 294 -6.87 -3.08 -3.20
N LEU A 295 -7.24 -4.09 -3.99
CA LEU A 295 -6.60 -4.37 -5.26
C LEU A 295 -6.69 -3.18 -6.23
N ASN A 296 -7.83 -2.51 -6.31
CA ASN A 296 -7.96 -1.32 -7.13
C ASN A 296 -7.01 -0.21 -6.69
N PHE A 297 -6.87 0.05 -5.40
CA PHE A 297 -5.89 1.01 -4.88
C PHE A 297 -4.44 0.57 -5.17
N SER A 298 -4.13 -0.72 -4.99
CA SER A 298 -2.78 -1.22 -5.24
C SER A 298 -2.41 -1.21 -6.72
N ARG A 299 -3.33 -1.48 -7.61
CA ARG A 299 -3.15 -1.29 -9.05
C ARG A 299 -2.96 0.19 -9.40
N ALA A 300 -3.75 1.07 -8.77
CA ALA A 300 -3.64 2.51 -8.99
C ALA A 300 -2.23 3.03 -8.68
N TRP A 301 -1.64 2.71 -7.50
CA TRP A 301 -0.30 3.20 -7.19
C TRP A 301 0.78 2.65 -8.13
N CYS A 302 0.72 1.37 -8.53
CA CYS A 302 1.66 0.82 -9.49
C CYS A 302 1.54 1.51 -10.86
N LEU A 303 0.32 1.78 -11.30
CA LEU A 303 0.03 2.49 -12.55
C LEU A 303 0.52 3.94 -12.50
N PHE A 304 0.38 4.64 -11.36
CA PHE A 304 0.91 5.99 -11.19
C PHE A 304 2.44 5.98 -11.20
N GLU A 305 3.10 5.09 -10.44
CA GLU A 305 4.56 4.98 -10.42
C GLU A 305 5.14 4.73 -11.84
N MET A 306 4.59 3.75 -12.55
CA MET A 306 5.03 3.47 -13.93
C MET A 306 4.64 4.59 -14.90
N GLY A 307 3.42 5.12 -14.80
CA GLY A 307 2.91 6.18 -15.65
C GLY A 307 3.75 7.45 -15.56
N HIS A 308 4.15 7.87 -14.37
CA HIS A 308 5.04 9.02 -14.17
C HIS A 308 6.45 8.73 -14.69
N ALA A 309 7.02 7.58 -14.36
CA ALA A 309 8.37 7.20 -14.79
C ALA A 309 8.49 7.08 -16.31
N LEU A 310 7.47 6.56 -16.99
CA LEU A 310 7.43 6.33 -18.44
C LEU A 310 6.80 7.50 -19.23
N ASN A 311 6.27 8.54 -18.55
CA ASN A 311 5.45 9.61 -19.12
C ASN A 311 4.23 9.04 -19.90
N ASN A 312 3.58 8.03 -19.36
CA ASN A 312 2.45 7.33 -19.97
C ASN A 312 1.13 7.76 -19.33
N GLN A 313 0.43 8.70 -19.99
CA GLN A 313 -0.85 9.23 -19.50
C GLN A 313 -1.95 8.16 -19.42
N LYS A 314 -1.94 7.13 -20.28
CA LYS A 314 -2.94 6.06 -20.24
C LYS A 314 -2.86 5.23 -18.97
N MET A 315 -1.65 5.00 -18.44
CA MET A 315 -1.47 4.35 -17.13
C MET A 315 -2.02 5.24 -16.01
N ILE A 316 -1.72 6.53 -16.01
CA ILE A 316 -2.21 7.49 -15.03
C ILE A 316 -3.74 7.56 -15.04
N ASP A 317 -4.34 7.64 -16.22
CA ASP A 317 -5.79 7.68 -16.38
C ASP A 317 -6.46 6.39 -15.88
N LEU A 318 -5.88 5.24 -16.20
CA LEU A 318 -6.38 3.95 -15.72
C LEU A 318 -6.23 3.81 -14.19
N GLY A 319 -5.09 4.25 -13.63
CA GLY A 319 -4.88 4.31 -12.18
C GLY A 319 -5.95 5.16 -11.49
N THR A 320 -6.28 6.31 -12.08
CA THR A 320 -7.35 7.20 -11.59
C THR A 320 -8.72 6.51 -11.61
N GLN A 321 -9.03 5.73 -12.64
CA GLN A 321 -10.29 4.97 -12.73
C GLN A 321 -10.38 3.89 -11.65
N HIS A 322 -9.30 3.11 -11.43
CA HIS A 322 -9.23 2.11 -10.38
C HIS A 322 -9.41 2.76 -8.99
N PHE A 323 -8.70 3.86 -8.72
CA PHE A 323 -8.81 4.60 -7.47
C PHE A 323 -10.24 5.07 -7.21
N ASN A 324 -10.84 5.80 -8.15
CA ASN A 324 -12.16 6.40 -7.96
C ASN A 324 -13.24 5.33 -7.73
N TYR A 325 -13.17 4.20 -8.43
CA TYR A 325 -14.14 3.11 -8.26
C TYR A 325 -14.23 2.60 -6.83
N SER A 326 -13.10 2.38 -6.18
CA SER A 326 -13.10 1.88 -4.79
C SER A 326 -13.27 2.99 -3.77
N TYR A 327 -12.72 4.19 -4.03
CA TYR A 327 -12.85 5.34 -3.13
C TYR A 327 -14.31 5.76 -2.92
N GLU A 328 -15.12 5.81 -3.97
CA GLU A 328 -16.55 6.14 -3.89
C GLU A 328 -17.38 5.13 -3.08
N LYS A 329 -16.84 3.95 -2.81
CA LYS A 329 -17.53 2.84 -2.15
C LYS A 329 -16.99 2.49 -0.77
N MET A 330 -15.96 3.18 -0.30
CA MET A 330 -15.32 2.89 0.98
C MET A 330 -16.28 2.91 2.17
N ASP A 331 -17.25 3.83 2.17
CA ASP A 331 -18.22 3.98 3.26
C ASP A 331 -19.27 2.87 3.32
N SER A 332 -19.34 2.01 2.31
CA SER A 332 -20.31 0.91 2.23
C SER A 332 -19.82 -0.41 2.81
N GLY A 333 -18.57 -0.47 3.30
CA GLY A 333 -17.95 -1.68 3.81
C GLY A 333 -18.19 -1.92 5.30
N GLU A 334 -18.18 -3.19 5.71
CA GLU A 334 -18.12 -3.58 7.12
C GLU A 334 -16.69 -3.34 7.66
N TYR A 335 -16.58 -3.12 9.00
CA TYR A 335 -15.30 -2.81 9.64
C TYR A 335 -14.17 -3.80 9.31
N ALA A 336 -14.44 -5.10 9.34
CA ALA A 336 -13.44 -6.13 9.07
C ALA A 336 -12.87 -6.07 7.64
N GLY A 337 -13.64 -5.55 6.67
CA GLY A 337 -13.22 -5.38 5.29
C GLY A 337 -12.68 -3.99 4.94
N ALA A 338 -13.06 -2.96 5.71
CA ALA A 338 -12.82 -1.56 5.34
C ALA A 338 -11.73 -0.86 6.17
N HIS A 339 -11.42 -1.33 7.39
CA HIS A 339 -10.53 -0.66 8.34
C HIS A 339 -9.13 -0.31 7.80
N TRP A 340 -8.64 -1.08 6.84
CA TRP A 340 -7.29 -0.93 6.26
C TRP A 340 -7.27 -0.19 4.91
N LEU A 341 -8.41 -0.04 4.24
CA LEU A 341 -8.49 0.55 2.88
C LEU A 341 -8.00 2.00 2.84
N ALA A 342 -8.17 2.75 3.93
CA ALA A 342 -7.72 4.13 4.00
C ALA A 342 -6.22 4.29 3.77
N SER A 343 -5.38 3.38 4.29
CA SER A 343 -3.94 3.41 4.08
C SER A 343 -3.55 3.15 2.62
N PHE A 344 -4.25 2.24 1.97
CA PHE A 344 -4.07 1.96 0.54
C PHE A 344 -4.48 3.16 -0.32
N ALA A 345 -5.61 3.79 0.00
CA ALA A 345 -6.05 5.01 -0.68
C ALA A 345 -5.06 6.16 -0.49
N VAL A 346 -4.56 6.41 0.74
CA VAL A 346 -3.55 7.44 1.01
C VAL A 346 -2.25 7.15 0.26
N TYR A 347 -1.80 5.88 0.21
CA TYR A 347 -0.60 5.53 -0.55
C TYR A 347 -0.78 5.77 -2.05
N ALA A 348 -1.92 5.38 -2.62
CA ALA A 348 -2.23 5.65 -4.02
C ALA A 348 -2.32 7.16 -4.31
N LEU A 349 -2.92 7.97 -3.42
CA LEU A 349 -2.94 9.43 -3.55
C LEU A 349 -1.55 10.06 -3.50
N LYS A 350 -0.65 9.57 -2.64
CA LYS A 350 0.75 10.02 -2.64
C LYS A 350 1.44 9.73 -3.98
N LYS A 351 1.19 8.55 -4.56
CA LYS A 351 1.79 8.13 -5.84
C LYS A 351 1.13 8.76 -7.07
N SER A 352 -0.07 9.31 -6.95
CA SER A 352 -0.71 10.04 -8.04
C SER A 352 -0.09 11.43 -8.29
N GLN A 353 0.67 11.94 -7.33
CA GLN A 353 1.41 13.19 -7.48
C GLN A 353 2.73 12.94 -8.22
N PRO A 354 3.11 13.82 -9.18
CA PRO A 354 4.32 13.67 -9.98
C PRO A 354 5.62 13.84 -9.17
#